data_f47e8f8c3fe86fc50dc41e05bebe3980
#
_entry.id   f47e8f8c3fe86fc50dc41e05bebe3980
#
_cell.length_a   1.000
_cell.length_b   1.000
_cell.length_c   1.000
_cell.angle_alpha   90.00
_cell.angle_beta   90.00
_cell.angle_gamma   90.00
#
_symmetry.space_group_name_H-M   'P 1'
#
loop_
_entity.id
_entity.type
_entity.pdbx_description
1 polymer ?
#
loop_
_entity_poly.entity_id
_entity_poly.type
_entity_poly.pdbx_seq_one_letter_code
_entity_poly.pdbx_strand_id
1 'polypeptide(L)' 'MIEIPQDILTSSRLTMDELKQEMAVLLYQQGRLSVGKARELAGMSLWQFRQLLASRLIPVHLDEQDVLDELDTLERLGRL' A
#
# COMPACT_ATOMS: atom_id res chain seq x y z
N MET A 1 -0.34 3.52 15.85
CA MET A 1 0.79 3.31 14.92
C MET A 1 1.75 2.31 15.52
N ILE A 2 2.28 1.43 14.70
CA ILE A 2 3.23 0.43 15.16
C ILE A 2 4.61 1.06 15.27
N GLU A 3 5.23 0.96 16.43
CA GLU A 3 6.60 1.40 16.61
C GLU A 3 7.52 0.20 16.39
N ILE A 4 8.52 0.37 15.55
CA ILE A 4 9.46 -0.69 15.25
C ILE A 4 10.82 -0.27 15.78
N PRO A 5 11.43 -1.09 16.67
CA PRO A 5 12.74 -0.76 17.21
C PRO A 5 13.80 -0.59 16.11
N GLN A 6 14.67 0.37 16.29
CA GLN A 6 15.69 0.67 15.30
C GLN A 6 16.62 -0.51 15.03
N ASP A 7 16.90 -1.31 16.05
CA ASP A 7 17.75 -2.50 15.90
C ASP A 7 17.13 -3.54 14.97
N ILE A 8 15.80 -3.66 14.95
CA ILE A 8 15.11 -4.55 14.03
C ILE A 8 15.21 -4.02 12.60
N LEU A 9 15.03 -2.72 12.40
CA LEU A 9 15.21 -2.12 11.08
C LEU A 9 16.63 -2.33 10.57
N THR A 10 17.62 -2.09 11.43
CA THR A 10 19.02 -2.27 11.06
C THR A 10 19.32 -3.72 10.71
N SER A 11 18.81 -4.67 11.50
CA SER A 11 19.02 -6.10 11.25
C SER A 11 18.38 -6.57 9.97
N SER A 12 17.19 -6.04 9.63
CA SER A 12 16.49 -6.42 8.41
C SER A 12 17.05 -5.75 7.17
N ARG A 13 17.88 -4.71 7.34
CA ARG A 13 18.44 -3.89 6.25
C ARG A 13 17.35 -3.19 5.43
N LEU A 14 16.21 -2.93 6.04
CA LEU A 14 15.11 -2.22 5.42
C LEU A 14 15.01 -0.82 5.99
N THR A 15 14.65 0.15 5.16
CA THR A 15 14.25 1.46 5.64
C THR A 15 12.82 1.37 6.19
N MET A 16 12.40 2.39 6.94
CA MET A 16 11.02 2.46 7.42
C MET A 16 10.04 2.46 6.25
N ASP A 17 10.35 3.17 5.17
CA ASP A 17 9.50 3.22 3.99
C ASP A 17 9.39 1.85 3.32
N GLU A 18 10.50 1.16 3.18
CA GLU A 18 10.50 -0.18 2.62
C GLU A 18 9.67 -1.15 3.47
N LEU A 19 9.79 -1.03 4.79
CA LEU A 19 9.02 -1.87 5.71
C LEU A 19 7.53 -1.60 5.59
N LYS A 20 7.13 -0.33 5.47
CA LYS A 20 5.73 0.04 5.26
C LYS A 20 5.21 -0.55 3.95
N GLN A 21 6.02 -0.54 2.90
CA GLN A 21 5.66 -1.13 1.62
C GLN A 21 5.44 -2.64 1.76
N GLU A 22 6.33 -3.32 2.47
CA GLU A 22 6.18 -4.75 2.71
C GLU A 22 4.91 -5.06 3.49
N MET A 23 4.62 -4.29 4.52
CA MET A 23 3.41 -4.44 5.31
C MET A 23 2.17 -4.21 4.47
N ALA A 24 2.19 -3.19 3.61
CA ALA A 24 1.06 -2.87 2.74
C ALA A 24 0.77 -4.03 1.78
N VAL A 25 1.81 -4.60 1.19
CA VAL A 25 1.68 -5.74 0.28
C VAL A 25 1.08 -6.94 1.03
N LEU A 26 1.61 -7.24 2.21
CA LEU A 26 1.13 -8.36 3.01
C LEU A 26 -0.34 -8.20 3.36
N LEU A 27 -0.73 -7.03 3.85
CA LEU A 27 -2.10 -6.76 4.25
C LEU A 27 -3.06 -6.80 3.06
N TYR A 28 -2.60 -6.34 1.91
CA TYR A 28 -3.38 -6.44 0.69
C TYR A 28 -3.60 -7.91 0.30
N GLN A 29 -2.53 -8.71 0.34
CA GLN A 29 -2.63 -10.14 0.01
C GLN A 29 -3.58 -10.88 0.95
N GLN A 30 -3.61 -10.49 2.21
CA GLN A 30 -4.49 -11.11 3.20
C GLN A 30 -5.93 -10.62 3.11
N GLY A 31 -6.21 -9.70 2.20
CA GLY A 31 -7.55 -9.15 2.05
C GLY A 31 -7.95 -8.20 3.18
N ARG A 32 -6.98 -7.69 3.94
CA ARG A 32 -7.24 -6.79 5.07
C ARG A 32 -7.33 -5.33 4.67
N LEU A 33 -6.68 -4.97 3.57
CA LEU A 33 -6.72 -3.62 3.03
C LEU A 33 -7.04 -3.68 1.55
N SER A 34 -7.83 -2.71 1.08
CA SER A 34 -8.02 -2.51 -0.36
C SER A 34 -6.73 -1.96 -0.96
N VAL A 35 -6.60 -2.01 -2.27
CA VAL A 35 -5.43 -1.47 -2.94
C VAL A 35 -5.28 0.03 -2.67
N GLY A 36 -6.40 0.76 -2.56
CA GLY A 36 -6.37 2.19 -2.25
C GLY A 36 -5.81 2.48 -0.86
N LYS A 37 -6.17 1.68 0.12
CA LYS A 37 -5.67 1.85 1.48
C LYS A 37 -4.24 1.33 1.63
N ALA A 38 -3.92 0.23 0.95
CA ALA A 38 -2.58 -0.32 1.00
C ALA A 38 -1.55 0.66 0.43
N ARG A 39 -1.89 1.32 -0.70
CA ARG A 39 -0.97 2.29 -1.29
C ARG A 39 -0.75 3.49 -0.37
N GLU A 40 -1.77 3.89 0.41
CA GLU A 40 -1.62 4.97 1.39
C GLU A 40 -0.61 4.58 2.47
N LEU A 41 -0.71 3.36 2.98
CA LEU A 41 0.24 2.86 3.97
C LEU A 41 1.65 2.83 3.39
N ALA A 42 1.79 2.42 2.13
CA ALA A 42 3.08 2.33 1.46
C ALA A 42 3.67 3.69 1.12
N GLY A 43 2.86 4.76 1.15
CA GLY A 43 3.30 6.09 0.75
C GLY A 43 3.52 6.20 -0.74
N MET A 44 2.77 5.45 -1.54
CA MET A 44 2.92 5.38 -3.00
C MET A 44 1.64 5.85 -3.68
N SER A 45 1.77 6.23 -4.95
CA SER A 45 0.59 6.42 -5.79
C SER A 45 -0.02 5.06 -6.11
N LEU A 46 -1.28 5.04 -6.53
CA LEU A 46 -1.94 3.79 -6.92
C LEU A 46 -1.18 3.10 -8.05
N TRP A 47 -0.71 3.89 -9.02
CA TRP A 47 0.09 3.38 -10.13
C TRP A 47 1.35 2.68 -9.64
N GLN A 48 2.11 3.34 -8.75
CA GLN A 48 3.34 2.80 -8.21
C GLN A 48 3.08 1.51 -7.42
N PHE A 49 2.01 1.50 -6.64
CA PHE A 49 1.68 0.31 -5.84
C PHE A 49 1.29 -0.85 -6.75
N ARG A 50 0.54 -0.61 -7.82
CA ARG A 50 0.20 -1.63 -8.80
C ARG A 50 1.45 -2.19 -9.47
N GLN A 51 2.41 -1.32 -9.78
CA GLN A 51 3.70 -1.75 -10.34
C GLN A 51 4.43 -2.66 -9.37
N LEU A 52 4.44 -2.32 -8.09
CA LEU A 52 5.06 -3.14 -7.06
C LEU A 52 4.40 -4.52 -7.00
N LEU A 53 3.08 -4.57 -6.99
CA LEU A 53 2.36 -5.84 -6.97
C LEU A 53 2.66 -6.67 -8.21
N ALA A 54 2.70 -6.05 -9.38
CA ALA A 54 3.01 -6.73 -10.63
C ALA A 54 4.41 -7.32 -10.61
N SER A 55 5.38 -6.60 -10.05
CA SER A 55 6.76 -7.08 -9.97
C SER A 55 6.89 -8.31 -9.09
N ARG A 56 5.94 -8.52 -8.19
CA ARG A 56 5.91 -9.68 -7.28
C ARG A 56 4.93 -10.74 -7.72
N LEU A 57 4.37 -10.59 -8.92
CA LEU A 57 3.39 -11.53 -9.47
C LEU A 57 2.15 -11.69 -8.58
N ILE A 58 1.76 -10.60 -7.93
CA ILE A 58 0.56 -10.57 -7.10
C ILE A 58 -0.59 -10.02 -7.92
N PRO A 59 -1.68 -10.76 -8.09
CA PRO A 59 -2.84 -10.28 -8.86
C PRO A 59 -3.45 -9.04 -8.22
N VAL A 60 -3.83 -8.08 -9.03
CA VAL A 60 -4.55 -6.89 -8.58
C VAL A 60 -6.03 -7.10 -8.89
N HIS A 61 -6.83 -7.06 -7.84
CA HIS A 61 -8.29 -7.15 -7.98
C HIS A 61 -8.88 -5.76 -7.79
N LEU A 62 -9.55 -5.26 -8.81
CA LEU A 62 -10.29 -4.00 -8.71
C LEU A 62 -11.74 -4.36 -8.45
N ASP A 63 -12.16 -4.27 -7.20
CA ASP A 63 -13.54 -4.46 -6.82
C ASP A 63 -14.21 -3.09 -6.67
N GLU A 64 -15.50 -3.12 -6.37
CA GLU A 64 -16.27 -1.89 -6.22
C GLU A 64 -15.70 -1.00 -5.12
N GLN A 65 -15.24 -1.58 -4.04
CA GLN A 65 -14.69 -0.83 -2.92
C GLN A 65 -13.42 -0.08 -3.31
N ASP A 66 -12.55 -0.70 -4.10
CA ASP A 66 -11.33 -0.05 -4.56
C ASP A 66 -11.63 1.15 -5.45
N VAL A 67 -12.62 1.02 -6.33
CA VAL A 67 -13.05 2.11 -7.20
C VAL A 67 -13.61 3.27 -6.37
N LEU A 68 -14.43 2.98 -5.38
CA LEU A 68 -15.00 4.00 -4.50
C LEU A 68 -13.93 4.73 -3.70
N ASP A 69 -12.94 4.01 -3.17
CA ASP A 69 -11.82 4.60 -2.45
C ASP A 69 -11.04 5.57 -3.34
N GLU A 70 -10.80 5.18 -4.59
CA GLU A 70 -10.08 6.00 -5.55
C GLU A 70 -10.85 7.28 -5.89
N LEU A 71 -12.16 7.16 -6.12
CA LEU A 71 -13.01 8.31 -6.40
C LEU A 71 -13.05 9.27 -5.23
N ASP A 72 -13.18 8.76 -4.01
CA ASP A 72 -13.18 9.57 -2.81
C ASP A 72 -11.88 10.37 -2.68
N THR A 73 -10.76 9.75 -2.97
CA THR A 73 -9.45 10.41 -2.94
C THR A 73 -9.40 11.56 -3.95
N LEU A 74 -9.89 11.32 -5.17
CA LEU A 74 -9.91 12.34 -6.21
C LEU A 74 -10.79 13.53 -5.82
N GLU A 75 -11.95 13.25 -5.23
CA GLU A 75 -12.84 14.31 -4.75
C GLU A 75 -12.17 15.17 -3.68
N ARG A 76 -11.48 14.55 -2.74
CA ARG A 76 -10.76 15.27 -1.68
C ARG A 76 -9.65 16.15 -2.24
N LEU A 77 -9.08 15.76 -3.36
CA LEU A 77 -8.06 16.55 -4.03
C LEU A 77 -8.64 17.64 -4.94
N GLY A 78 -9.97 17.71 -5.05
CA GLY A 78 -10.63 18.71 -5.87
C GLY A 78 -10.46 18.51 -7.35
N ARG A 79 -10.32 17.28 -7.81
CA ARG A 79 -10.06 16.96 -9.20
C ARG A 79 -11.28 16.42 -9.97
N LEU A 80 -12.38 16.29 -9.28
CA LEU A 80 -13.65 15.85 -9.89
C LEU A 80 -14.69 16.94 -9.75
#